data_855ffaf938e6c33c38c954b1c76a2925
#
_entry.id   855ffaf938e6c33c38c954b1c76a2925
#
_cell.length_a   1.000
_cell.length_b   1.000
_cell.length_c   1.000
_cell.angle_alpha   90.00
_cell.angle_beta   90.00
_cell.angle_gamma   90.00
#
_symmetry.space_group_name_H-M   'P 1'
#
loop_
_entity.id
_entity.type
_entity.pdbx_description
1 polymer ?
#
loop_
_entity_poly.entity_id
_entity_poly.type
_entity_poly.pdbx_seq_one_letter_code
_entity_poly.pdbx_strand_id
1 'polypeptide(L)'
;MSMPDEQNTQPAPPTITLPEEGSTTGPATLLLGSGIPGALVQVWNIENTHSLGGGQVSANGRWAFSISGAQFPGQQGIRAHQTWQGIKSDWSEERKYTVRLRPDIDVPVISEPQEGAQVDAVPVFSGDVTQATGFVNIFDLDTGLEIARANVDSTRQWRTQVTQPLPAGQCRTSAVHNIDGKVSDWGRVRTFTVTVNGKT
;
A
#
# COMPACT_ATOMS: atom_id res chain seq x y z
N MET A 1 41.98 10.79 -23.99
CA MET A 1 41.42 10.58 -22.61
C MET A 1 40.06 9.95 -22.85
N SER A 2 39.96 8.62 -22.84
CA SER A 2 38.70 7.90 -23.00
C SER A 2 37.93 8.01 -21.71
N MET A 3 36.72 8.54 -21.75
CA MET A 3 35.80 8.47 -20.60
C MET A 3 35.52 7.00 -20.34
N PRO A 4 35.43 6.56 -19.07
CA PRO A 4 34.98 5.23 -18.77
C PRO A 4 33.53 5.12 -19.27
N ASP A 5 33.23 4.06 -20.04
CA ASP A 5 31.88 3.65 -20.33
C ASP A 5 31.11 3.53 -19.01
N GLU A 6 30.15 4.44 -18.76
CA GLU A 6 29.14 4.20 -17.75
C GLU A 6 28.42 2.92 -18.18
N GLN A 7 28.82 1.80 -17.58
CA GLN A 7 28.16 0.53 -17.78
C GLN A 7 26.70 0.74 -17.36
N ASN A 8 25.83 0.78 -18.36
CA ASN A 8 24.39 0.82 -18.25
C ASN A 8 23.92 -0.51 -17.64
N THR A 9 24.23 -0.72 -16.37
CA THR A 9 23.95 -1.97 -15.65
C THR A 9 22.47 -2.07 -15.38
N GLN A 10 21.88 -3.20 -15.79
CA GLN A 10 20.48 -3.49 -15.54
C GLN A 10 20.19 -3.41 -14.04
N PRO A 11 19.13 -2.69 -13.62
CA PRO A 11 18.76 -2.59 -12.21
C PRO A 11 18.33 -3.95 -11.64
N ALA A 12 18.62 -4.20 -10.36
CA ALA A 12 18.14 -5.40 -9.67
C ALA A 12 16.59 -5.47 -9.71
N PRO A 13 15.98 -6.66 -9.71
CA PRO A 13 14.54 -6.80 -9.60
C PRO A 13 14.01 -6.24 -8.27
N PRO A 14 12.77 -5.73 -8.22
CA PRO A 14 12.13 -5.34 -6.96
C PRO A 14 11.76 -6.60 -6.16
N THR A 15 11.51 -6.44 -4.85
CA THR A 15 10.98 -7.53 -4.02
C THR A 15 9.49 -7.31 -3.75
N ILE A 16 8.75 -8.41 -3.53
CA ILE A 16 7.35 -8.40 -3.08
C ILE A 16 7.33 -8.90 -1.63
N THR A 17 6.86 -8.08 -0.70
CA THR A 17 6.71 -8.44 0.71
C THR A 17 5.28 -8.87 1.03
N LEU A 18 4.30 -8.12 0.51
CA LEU A 18 2.88 -8.47 0.60
C LEU A 18 2.28 -8.63 -0.81
N PRO A 19 1.36 -9.60 -0.98
CA PRO A 19 0.94 -10.61 -0.01
C PRO A 19 2.10 -11.53 0.37
N GLU A 20 2.05 -12.12 1.58
CA GLU A 20 3.02 -13.13 1.98
C GLU A 20 2.83 -14.41 1.15
N GLU A 21 3.92 -15.18 0.97
CA GLU A 21 3.86 -16.44 0.24
C GLU A 21 2.87 -17.40 0.89
N GLY A 22 1.94 -17.94 0.10
CA GLY A 22 0.91 -18.86 0.55
C GLY A 22 -0.22 -18.24 1.40
N SER A 23 -0.21 -16.93 1.63
CA SER A 23 -1.24 -16.26 2.42
C SER A 23 -2.61 -16.22 1.73
N THR A 24 -3.63 -15.86 2.49
CA THR A 24 -4.98 -15.58 1.96
C THR A 24 -5.31 -14.11 2.14
N THR A 25 -5.82 -13.49 1.09
CA THR A 25 -6.18 -12.06 1.06
C THR A 25 -7.60 -11.86 0.53
N GLY A 26 -8.14 -10.66 0.72
CA GLY A 26 -9.36 -10.21 0.06
C GLY A 26 -9.12 -9.80 -1.41
N PRO A 27 -10.20 -9.47 -2.15
CA PRO A 27 -10.11 -9.18 -3.59
C PRO A 27 -9.42 -7.86 -3.93
N ALA A 28 -9.23 -6.96 -2.96
CA ALA A 28 -8.49 -5.70 -3.12
C ALA A 28 -7.12 -5.78 -2.44
N THR A 29 -6.36 -6.81 -2.77
CA THR A 29 -5.07 -7.14 -2.15
C THR A 29 -4.12 -5.94 -2.11
N LEU A 30 -3.54 -5.69 -0.93
CA LEU A 30 -2.41 -4.77 -0.77
C LEU A 30 -1.15 -5.42 -1.36
N LEU A 31 -0.49 -4.71 -2.26
CA LEU A 31 0.83 -5.04 -2.78
C LEU A 31 1.86 -4.11 -2.14
N LEU A 32 2.87 -4.69 -1.54
CA LEU A 32 3.94 -3.95 -0.85
C LEU A 32 5.27 -4.65 -1.08
N GLY A 33 6.34 -3.86 -1.21
CA GLY A 33 7.66 -4.39 -1.38
C GLY A 33 8.75 -3.34 -1.34
N SER A 34 9.94 -3.70 -1.84
CA SER A 34 11.07 -2.78 -1.92
C SER A 34 11.67 -2.75 -3.33
N GLY A 35 12.39 -1.66 -3.61
CA GLY A 35 13.05 -1.42 -4.88
C GLY A 35 14.02 -0.25 -4.81
N ILE A 36 14.51 0.17 -5.95
CA ILE A 36 15.44 1.31 -6.06
C ILE A 36 14.64 2.61 -5.86
N PRO A 37 15.02 3.49 -4.93
CA PRO A 37 14.35 4.77 -4.72
C PRO A 37 14.15 5.55 -6.03
N GLY A 38 12.92 6.01 -6.27
CA GLY A 38 12.54 6.71 -7.48
C GLY A 38 12.24 5.84 -8.70
N ALA A 39 12.51 4.53 -8.67
CA ALA A 39 12.12 3.61 -9.73
C ALA A 39 10.58 3.46 -9.82
N LEU A 40 10.08 3.10 -10.98
CA LEU A 40 8.69 2.75 -11.21
C LEU A 40 8.54 1.23 -11.18
N VAL A 41 7.82 0.71 -10.17
CA VAL A 41 7.47 -0.71 -10.07
C VAL A 41 6.16 -0.98 -10.80
N GLN A 42 6.10 -2.09 -11.52
CA GLN A 42 4.89 -2.64 -12.10
C GLN A 42 4.73 -4.10 -11.69
N VAL A 43 3.54 -4.47 -11.23
CA VAL A 43 3.19 -5.84 -10.85
C VAL A 43 2.24 -6.43 -11.88
N TRP A 44 2.51 -7.65 -12.27
CA TRP A 44 1.78 -8.40 -13.28
C TRP A 44 1.33 -9.75 -12.75
N ASN A 45 0.27 -10.30 -13.33
CA ASN A 45 -0.04 -11.71 -13.14
C ASN A 45 1.08 -12.59 -13.73
N ILE A 46 1.20 -13.81 -13.24
CA ILE A 46 2.33 -14.69 -13.62
C ILE A 46 2.34 -14.99 -15.12
N GLU A 47 1.18 -15.03 -15.75
CA GLU A 47 1.03 -15.29 -17.18
C GLU A 47 1.42 -14.08 -18.05
N ASN A 48 1.70 -12.92 -17.45
CA ASN A 48 2.01 -11.63 -18.13
C ASN A 48 0.92 -11.16 -19.10
N THR A 49 -0.30 -11.48 -18.82
CA THR A 49 -1.43 -11.08 -19.67
C THR A 49 -2.00 -9.72 -19.30
N HIS A 50 -1.84 -9.31 -18.02
CA HIS A 50 -2.31 -8.00 -17.55
C HIS A 50 -1.54 -7.50 -16.32
N SER A 51 -1.39 -6.20 -16.27
CA SER A 51 -0.83 -5.48 -15.13
C SER A 51 -1.89 -5.36 -14.02
N LEU A 52 -1.45 -5.60 -12.80
CA LEU A 52 -2.30 -5.49 -11.59
C LEU A 52 -2.16 -4.11 -10.93
N GLY A 53 -1.23 -3.30 -11.41
CA GLY A 53 -0.96 -1.96 -10.93
C GLY A 53 0.53 -1.66 -10.84
N GLY A 54 0.84 -0.47 -10.35
CA GLY A 54 2.23 -0.03 -10.18
C GLY A 54 2.30 1.26 -9.38
N GLY A 55 3.51 1.60 -8.99
CA GLY A 55 3.77 2.81 -8.23
C GLY A 55 5.25 3.14 -8.13
N GLN A 56 5.54 4.38 -7.75
CA GLN A 56 6.91 4.81 -7.55
C GLN A 56 7.45 4.29 -6.22
N VAL A 57 8.71 3.88 -6.22
CA VAL A 57 9.46 3.54 -5.01
C VAL A 57 9.79 4.82 -4.26
N SER A 58 9.41 4.90 -2.99
CA SER A 58 9.69 6.03 -2.11
C SER A 58 11.19 6.20 -1.86
N ALA A 59 11.58 7.34 -1.29
CA ALA A 59 12.96 7.63 -0.96
C ALA A 59 13.60 6.61 0.02
N ASN A 60 12.78 5.94 0.84
CA ASN A 60 13.22 4.87 1.75
C ASN A 60 13.30 3.48 1.10
N GLY A 61 13.09 3.38 -0.22
CA GLY A 61 13.17 2.13 -0.97
C GLY A 61 11.91 1.26 -0.91
N ARG A 62 10.79 1.74 -0.38
CA ARG A 62 9.52 0.98 -0.31
C ARG A 62 8.54 1.40 -1.40
N TRP A 63 7.70 0.48 -1.81
CA TRP A 63 6.55 0.73 -2.68
C TRP A 63 5.31 0.02 -2.14
N ALA A 64 4.15 0.64 -2.30
CA ALA A 64 2.87 0.08 -1.89
C ALA A 64 1.74 0.62 -2.75
N PHE A 65 0.82 -0.25 -3.13
CA PHE A 65 -0.45 0.10 -3.77
C PHE A 65 -1.45 -1.05 -3.65
N SER A 66 -2.74 -0.75 -3.80
CA SER A 66 -3.76 -1.79 -3.92
C SER A 66 -3.92 -2.23 -5.36
N ILE A 67 -4.21 -3.51 -5.56
CA ILE A 67 -4.54 -4.03 -6.89
C ILE A 67 -5.70 -3.23 -7.48
N SER A 68 -5.58 -2.88 -8.76
CA SER A 68 -6.63 -2.22 -9.51
C SER A 68 -7.78 -3.19 -9.80
N GLY A 69 -8.98 -2.83 -9.36
CA GLY A 69 -10.15 -3.68 -9.51
C GLY A 69 -10.23 -4.78 -8.44
N ALA A 70 -11.07 -5.78 -8.71
CA ALA A 70 -11.24 -6.96 -7.87
C ALA A 70 -10.61 -8.18 -8.53
N GLN A 71 -9.92 -8.98 -7.74
CA GLN A 71 -9.37 -10.26 -8.20
C GLN A 71 -10.43 -11.37 -8.12
N PHE A 72 -10.27 -12.37 -8.99
CA PHE A 72 -11.06 -13.58 -8.91
C PHE A 72 -10.63 -14.46 -7.72
N PRO A 73 -11.57 -15.21 -7.10
CA PRO A 73 -11.23 -16.11 -6.01
C PRO A 73 -10.33 -17.26 -6.49
N GLY A 74 -9.55 -17.80 -5.57
CA GLY A 74 -8.65 -18.92 -5.81
C GLY A 74 -7.19 -18.52 -5.80
N GLN A 75 -6.33 -19.42 -6.21
CA GLN A 75 -4.88 -19.21 -6.27
C GLN A 75 -4.52 -18.17 -7.33
N GLN A 76 -3.62 -17.27 -6.95
CA GLN A 76 -3.05 -16.23 -7.80
C GLN A 76 -1.53 -16.33 -7.76
N GLY A 77 -0.89 -15.97 -8.86
CA GLY A 77 0.55 -15.79 -8.95
C GLY A 77 0.86 -14.40 -9.53
N ILE A 78 1.81 -13.74 -8.91
CA ILE A 78 2.25 -12.41 -9.34
C ILE A 78 3.77 -12.33 -9.38
N ARG A 79 4.27 -11.40 -10.18
CA ARG A 79 5.66 -10.97 -10.22
C ARG A 79 5.77 -9.50 -10.56
N ALA A 80 6.88 -8.90 -10.23
CA ALA A 80 7.12 -7.49 -10.42
C ALA A 80 8.42 -7.24 -11.19
N HIS A 81 8.47 -6.11 -11.87
CA HIS A 81 9.71 -5.52 -12.37
C HIS A 81 9.73 -4.03 -12.04
N GLN A 82 10.91 -3.42 -12.08
CA GLN A 82 11.05 -1.98 -11.93
C GLN A 82 11.78 -1.37 -13.13
N THR A 83 11.48 -0.11 -13.39
CA THR A 83 12.18 0.70 -14.39
C THR A 83 12.90 1.83 -13.68
N TRP A 84 14.20 1.91 -13.82
CA TRP A 84 15.08 2.91 -13.24
C TRP A 84 15.89 3.58 -14.35
N GLN A 85 15.87 4.91 -14.43
CA GLN A 85 16.57 5.67 -15.49
C GLN A 85 16.30 5.14 -16.90
N GLY A 86 15.08 4.69 -17.16
CA GLY A 86 14.66 4.13 -18.45
C GLY A 86 15.04 2.68 -18.69
N ILE A 87 15.79 2.04 -17.77
CA ILE A 87 16.21 0.64 -17.89
C ILE A 87 15.29 -0.24 -17.07
N LYS A 88 14.79 -1.30 -17.69
CA LYS A 88 13.92 -2.29 -17.06
C LYS A 88 14.75 -3.38 -16.38
N SER A 89 14.39 -3.75 -15.15
CA SER A 89 14.97 -4.91 -14.45
C SER A 89 14.45 -6.23 -15.02
N ASP A 90 15.05 -7.33 -14.61
CA ASP A 90 14.44 -8.64 -14.67
C ASP A 90 13.20 -8.71 -13.75
N TRP A 91 12.46 -9.82 -13.86
CA TRP A 91 11.33 -10.10 -12.99
C TRP A 91 11.79 -10.47 -11.59
N SER A 92 11.02 -10.09 -10.58
CA SER A 92 11.15 -10.61 -9.23
C SER A 92 10.85 -12.12 -9.18
N GLU A 93 11.16 -12.74 -8.07
CA GLU A 93 10.62 -14.06 -7.75
C GLU A 93 9.08 -14.00 -7.78
N GLU A 94 8.48 -15.15 -8.18
CA GLU A 94 7.03 -15.31 -8.15
C GLU A 94 6.53 -15.30 -6.71
N ARG A 95 5.36 -14.67 -6.51
CA ARG A 95 4.63 -14.65 -5.25
C ARG A 95 3.26 -15.29 -5.45
N LYS A 96 2.99 -16.39 -4.72
CA LYS A 96 1.71 -17.11 -4.75
C LYS A 96 0.89 -16.81 -3.51
N TYR A 97 -0.40 -16.64 -3.69
CA TYR A 97 -1.36 -16.41 -2.61
C TYR A 97 -2.76 -16.83 -3.04
N THR A 98 -3.72 -16.82 -2.11
CA THR A 98 -5.11 -17.18 -2.39
C THR A 98 -6.02 -15.97 -2.17
N VAL A 99 -6.93 -15.72 -3.09
CA VAL A 99 -7.97 -14.68 -2.96
C VAL A 99 -9.25 -15.28 -2.44
N ARG A 100 -9.83 -14.68 -1.39
CA ARG A 100 -11.11 -15.04 -0.77
C ARG A 100 -12.07 -13.88 -0.95
N LEU A 101 -13.28 -14.17 -1.54
CA LEU A 101 -14.27 -13.12 -1.83
C LEU A 101 -15.07 -12.64 -0.61
N ARG A 102 -15.18 -13.48 0.42
CA ARG A 102 -15.98 -13.19 1.62
C ARG A 102 -15.09 -13.35 2.87
N PRO A 103 -14.42 -12.30 3.28
CA PRO A 103 -13.68 -12.29 4.55
C PRO A 103 -14.67 -12.32 5.72
N ASP A 104 -14.21 -12.79 6.90
CA ASP A 104 -15.01 -12.78 8.12
C ASP A 104 -15.25 -11.36 8.64
N ILE A 105 -14.30 -10.47 8.38
CA ILE A 105 -14.36 -9.04 8.69
C ILE A 105 -14.03 -8.29 7.41
N ASP A 106 -14.94 -7.42 6.99
CA ASP A 106 -14.71 -6.58 5.82
C ASP A 106 -13.64 -5.53 6.12
N VAL A 107 -12.90 -5.13 5.08
CA VAL A 107 -11.88 -4.11 5.19
C VAL A 107 -12.50 -2.74 5.47
N PRO A 108 -11.84 -1.88 6.28
CA PRO A 108 -12.31 -0.52 6.49
C PRO A 108 -12.12 0.33 5.24
N VAL A 109 -12.99 1.31 5.08
CA VAL A 109 -12.87 2.35 4.04
C VAL A 109 -12.30 3.62 4.71
N ILE A 110 -11.25 4.19 4.12
CA ILE A 110 -10.74 5.52 4.49
C ILE A 110 -11.44 6.55 3.58
N SER A 111 -12.27 7.41 4.15
CA SER A 111 -12.94 8.50 3.44
C SER A 111 -12.13 9.79 3.47
N GLU A 112 -11.48 10.08 4.61
CA GLU A 112 -10.55 11.20 4.78
C GLU A 112 -9.21 10.70 5.36
N PRO A 113 -8.08 11.26 4.89
CA PRO A 113 -7.91 12.17 3.76
C PRO A 113 -8.37 11.57 2.43
N GLN A 114 -8.85 12.40 1.51
CA GLN A 114 -9.18 11.93 0.15
C GLN A 114 -7.92 11.56 -0.63
N GLU A 115 -8.08 10.71 -1.65
CA GLU A 115 -6.97 10.34 -2.54
C GLU A 115 -6.40 11.59 -3.22
N GLY A 116 -5.07 11.76 -3.13
CA GLY A 116 -4.36 12.90 -3.70
C GLY A 116 -4.51 14.21 -2.92
N ALA A 117 -5.19 14.24 -1.78
CA ALA A 117 -5.39 15.45 -0.99
C ALA A 117 -4.06 16.04 -0.49
N GLN A 118 -4.07 17.36 -0.25
CA GLN A 118 -3.04 18.05 0.53
C GLN A 118 -3.57 18.30 1.94
N VAL A 119 -2.81 17.93 2.94
CA VAL A 119 -3.21 18.01 4.35
C VAL A 119 -2.08 18.57 5.22
N ASP A 120 -2.44 19.07 6.41
CA ASP A 120 -1.46 19.47 7.42
C ASP A 120 -0.77 18.24 8.04
N ALA A 121 0.29 18.50 8.82
CA ALA A 121 1.09 17.44 9.47
C ALA A 121 0.29 16.58 10.47
N VAL A 122 -0.87 17.03 10.93
CA VAL A 122 -1.75 16.29 11.85
C VAL A 122 -3.12 16.07 11.21
N PRO A 123 -3.21 15.25 10.14
CA PRO A 123 -4.47 15.03 9.44
C PRO A 123 -5.47 14.27 10.31
N VAL A 124 -6.74 14.50 10.02
CA VAL A 124 -7.84 13.71 10.53
C VAL A 124 -8.07 12.55 9.57
N PHE A 125 -8.16 11.34 10.12
CA PHE A 125 -8.64 10.16 9.42
C PHE A 125 -10.07 9.88 9.80
N SER A 126 -10.90 9.52 8.82
CA SER A 126 -12.27 9.06 9.04
C SER A 126 -12.70 8.10 7.95
N GLY A 127 -13.74 7.33 8.23
CA GLY A 127 -14.27 6.39 7.27
C GLY A 127 -15.35 5.48 7.86
N ASP A 128 -15.59 4.39 7.18
CA ASP A 128 -16.67 3.46 7.45
C ASP A 128 -16.16 2.02 7.57
N VAL A 129 -16.95 1.20 8.26
CA VAL A 129 -16.83 -0.26 8.34
C VAL A 129 -18.22 -0.90 8.20
N THR A 130 -18.29 -2.19 7.96
CA THR A 130 -19.56 -2.90 7.85
C THR A 130 -20.13 -3.36 9.19
N GLN A 131 -19.28 -3.53 10.21
CA GLN A 131 -19.65 -4.02 11.54
C GLN A 131 -19.45 -2.93 12.60
N ALA A 132 -20.50 -2.61 13.35
CA ALA A 132 -20.53 -1.50 14.34
C ALA A 132 -19.85 -1.88 15.67
N THR A 133 -18.63 -2.41 15.62
CA THR A 133 -17.86 -2.83 16.80
C THR A 133 -16.36 -2.84 16.48
N GLY A 134 -15.54 -2.88 17.54
CA GLY A 134 -14.10 -2.95 17.41
C GLY A 134 -13.44 -1.60 17.15
N PHE A 135 -12.28 -1.64 16.53
CA PHE A 135 -11.50 -0.45 16.22
C PHE A 135 -10.74 -0.59 14.91
N VAL A 136 -10.41 0.53 14.30
CA VAL A 136 -9.62 0.63 13.06
C VAL A 136 -8.22 1.11 13.41
N ASN A 137 -7.20 0.39 12.92
CA ASN A 137 -5.81 0.80 13.01
C ASN A 137 -5.39 1.33 11.63
N ILE A 138 -4.74 2.49 11.62
CA ILE A 138 -4.21 3.13 10.42
C ILE A 138 -2.67 3.03 10.45
N PHE A 139 -2.10 2.60 9.35
CA PHE A 139 -0.66 2.40 9.22
C PHE A 139 -0.08 3.27 8.10
N ASP A 140 1.08 3.84 8.35
CA ASP A 140 1.96 4.36 7.32
C ASP A 140 2.67 3.18 6.64
N LEU A 141 2.44 3.01 5.36
CA LEU A 141 2.99 1.89 4.60
C LEU A 141 4.47 2.08 4.26
N ASP A 142 4.97 3.30 4.32
CA ASP A 142 6.39 3.61 4.08
C ASP A 142 7.28 3.27 5.28
N THR A 143 6.76 3.41 6.50
CA THR A 143 7.47 3.05 7.73
C THR A 143 7.03 1.72 8.32
N GLY A 144 5.79 1.29 8.03
CA GLY A 144 5.16 0.11 8.63
C GLY A 144 4.62 0.38 10.04
N LEU A 145 4.61 1.63 10.49
CA LEU A 145 4.15 2.01 11.84
C LEU A 145 2.65 2.30 11.88
N GLU A 146 2.00 1.91 12.98
CA GLU A 146 0.66 2.39 13.30
C GLU A 146 0.75 3.89 13.65
N ILE A 147 0.00 4.71 12.92
CA ILE A 147 0.01 6.17 13.07
C ILE A 147 -1.25 6.70 13.76
N ALA A 148 -2.33 5.93 13.75
CA ALA A 148 -3.57 6.31 14.43
C ALA A 148 -4.46 5.08 14.69
N ARG A 149 -5.37 5.23 15.65
CA ARG A 149 -6.39 4.25 15.98
C ARG A 149 -7.72 4.94 16.27
N ALA A 150 -8.83 4.37 15.82
CA ALA A 150 -10.18 4.86 16.04
C ALA A 150 -11.10 3.76 16.53
N ASN A 151 -11.92 4.02 17.55
CA ASN A 151 -13.03 3.15 17.86
C ASN A 151 -14.14 3.33 16.82
N VAL A 152 -14.82 2.23 16.52
CA VAL A 152 -15.99 2.23 15.65
C VAL A 152 -17.22 2.60 16.47
N ASP A 153 -18.02 3.52 15.97
CA ASP A 153 -19.27 3.92 16.62
C ASP A 153 -20.48 3.06 16.20
N SER A 154 -21.62 3.30 16.83
CA SER A 154 -22.87 2.56 16.56
C SER A 154 -23.43 2.79 15.14
N THR A 155 -22.97 3.82 14.45
CA THR A 155 -23.34 4.11 13.05
C THR A 155 -22.38 3.51 12.04
N ARG A 156 -21.39 2.70 12.50
CA ARG A 156 -20.33 2.07 11.71
C ARG A 156 -19.33 3.08 11.13
N GLN A 157 -19.24 4.24 11.75
CA GLN A 157 -18.25 5.25 11.39
C GLN A 157 -17.11 5.26 12.40
N TRP A 158 -15.97 5.76 11.94
CA TRP A 158 -14.80 5.96 12.76
C TRP A 158 -14.08 7.24 12.39
N ARG A 159 -13.48 7.90 13.40
CA ARG A 159 -12.75 9.15 13.22
C ARG A 159 -11.64 9.26 14.24
N THR A 160 -10.46 9.72 13.81
CA THR A 160 -9.31 9.96 14.68
C THR A 160 -8.33 10.96 14.06
N GLN A 161 -7.35 11.36 14.82
CA GLN A 161 -6.17 12.09 14.33
C GLN A 161 -4.92 11.24 14.54
N VAL A 162 -3.87 11.53 13.79
CA VAL A 162 -2.55 10.92 14.02
C VAL A 162 -2.03 11.30 15.41
N THR A 163 -1.31 10.38 16.03
CA THR A 163 -0.76 10.57 17.39
C THR A 163 0.51 11.43 17.39
N GLN A 164 1.20 11.51 16.25
CA GLN A 164 2.39 12.31 16.04
C GLN A 164 2.31 13.01 14.67
N PRO A 165 2.86 14.22 14.52
CA PRO A 165 2.92 14.89 13.22
C PRO A 165 3.61 14.01 12.17
N LEU A 166 3.00 13.90 11.00
CA LEU A 166 3.56 13.21 9.86
C LEU A 166 4.63 14.10 9.18
N PRO A 167 5.69 13.51 8.62
CA PRO A 167 6.69 14.27 7.87
C PRO A 167 6.08 14.85 6.58
N ALA A 168 6.63 15.98 6.13
CA ALA A 168 6.24 16.58 4.85
C ALA A 168 6.57 15.64 3.68
N GLY A 169 5.69 15.62 2.68
CA GLY A 169 5.84 14.83 1.47
C GLY A 169 4.69 13.88 1.22
N GLN A 170 4.85 12.99 0.27
CA GLN A 170 3.86 11.97 -0.05
C GLN A 170 3.79 10.94 1.08
N CYS A 171 2.58 10.65 1.52
CA CYS A 171 2.26 9.63 2.53
C CYS A 171 1.32 8.60 1.92
N ARG A 172 1.58 7.32 2.16
CA ARG A 172 0.73 6.20 1.74
C ARG A 172 0.28 5.45 2.98
N THR A 173 -1.02 5.39 3.16
CA THR A 173 -1.62 4.72 4.33
C THR A 173 -2.57 3.63 3.91
N SER A 174 -2.77 2.68 4.79
CA SER A 174 -3.87 1.72 4.73
C SER A 174 -4.36 1.43 6.13
N ALA A 175 -5.49 0.76 6.24
CA ALA A 175 -6.10 0.47 7.51
C ALA A 175 -6.59 -0.98 7.59
N VAL A 176 -6.70 -1.48 8.81
CA VAL A 176 -7.31 -2.77 9.13
C VAL A 176 -8.38 -2.58 10.21
N HIS A 177 -9.43 -3.39 10.16
CA HIS A 177 -10.48 -3.43 11.18
C HIS A 177 -10.22 -4.59 12.15
N ASN A 178 -10.20 -4.32 13.43
CA ASN A 178 -9.98 -5.30 14.48
C ASN A 178 -11.26 -5.49 15.31
N ILE A 179 -11.71 -6.74 15.40
CA ILE A 179 -12.89 -7.15 16.17
C ILE A 179 -12.52 -8.37 17.00
N ASP A 180 -12.57 -8.25 18.33
CA ASP A 180 -12.31 -9.34 19.28
C ASP A 180 -10.98 -10.08 19.00
N GLY A 181 -9.94 -9.32 18.64
CA GLY A 181 -8.61 -9.84 18.34
C GLY A 181 -8.45 -10.47 16.95
N LYS A 182 -9.50 -10.50 16.13
CA LYS A 182 -9.43 -10.86 14.72
C LYS A 182 -9.24 -9.60 13.88
N VAL A 183 -8.40 -9.68 12.88
CA VAL A 183 -8.03 -8.54 12.02
C VAL A 183 -8.52 -8.79 10.60
N SER A 184 -9.10 -7.77 9.97
CA SER A 184 -9.47 -7.81 8.55
C SER A 184 -8.23 -7.89 7.66
N ASP A 185 -8.46 -8.15 6.38
CA ASP A 185 -7.46 -7.83 5.35
C ASP A 185 -7.20 -6.31 5.31
N TRP A 186 -6.17 -5.88 4.58
CA TRP A 186 -5.85 -4.48 4.39
C TRP A 186 -6.90 -3.76 3.53
N GLY A 187 -7.31 -2.60 3.97
CA GLY A 187 -8.10 -1.66 3.17
C GLY A 187 -7.30 -1.14 1.96
N ARG A 188 -7.98 -0.40 1.08
CA ARG A 188 -7.31 0.21 -0.07
C ARG A 188 -6.28 1.24 0.40
N VAL A 189 -5.14 1.26 -0.28
CA VAL A 189 -4.12 2.30 -0.07
C VAL A 189 -4.73 3.66 -0.35
N ARG A 190 -4.46 4.59 0.58
CA ARG A 190 -4.79 6.00 0.48
C ARG A 190 -3.50 6.80 0.39
N THR A 191 -3.33 7.56 -0.69
CA THR A 191 -2.17 8.41 -0.93
C THR A 191 -2.57 9.87 -0.81
N PHE A 192 -1.80 10.66 -0.07
CA PHE A 192 -2.00 12.10 0.09
C PHE A 192 -0.65 12.79 0.31
N THR A 193 -0.63 14.11 0.28
CA THR A 193 0.59 14.90 0.50
C THR A 193 0.47 15.69 1.79
N VAL A 194 1.42 15.51 2.68
CA VAL A 194 1.57 16.32 3.89
C VAL A 194 2.33 17.60 3.55
N THR A 195 1.70 18.75 3.82
CA THR A 195 2.32 20.07 3.66
C THR A 195 2.67 20.63 5.03
N VAL A 196 3.91 21.11 5.19
CA VAL A 196 4.25 21.92 6.35
C VAL A 196 3.87 23.34 6.03
N ASN A 197 2.80 23.85 6.65
CA ASN A 197 2.50 25.28 6.61
C ASN A 197 3.67 26.02 7.32
N GLY A 198 4.63 26.46 6.53
CA GLY A 198 5.63 27.38 7.02
C GLY A 198 4.91 28.63 7.48
N LYS A 199 4.82 28.86 8.79
CA LYS A 199 4.56 30.19 9.29
C LYS A 199 5.73 31.06 8.82
N THR A 200 5.50 31.88 7.79
CA THR A 200 6.31 33.06 7.48
C THR A 200 6.17 34.09 8.60
#